data_786e6c9dacaf62d2eb1afb6abbcc8fa1
#
_entry.id   786e6c9dacaf62d2eb1afb6abbcc8fa1
#
_cell.length_a   1.000
_cell.length_b   1.000
_cell.length_c   1.000
_cell.angle_alpha   90.00
_cell.angle_beta   90.00
_cell.angle_gamma   90.00
#
_symmetry.space_group_name_H-M   'P 1'
#
loop_
_entity.id
_entity.type
_entity.pdbx_description
1 polymer ?
#
loop_
_entity_poly.entity_id
_entity_poly.type
_entity_poly.pdbx_seq_one_letter_code
_entity_poly.pdbx_strand_id
1 'polypeptide(L)'
;MSRELMIFSGNANPALAHEICAYLGAKLGDATVASFSDGEIRVRIEQNVRGADVFVVQSSCEPVNDSLMELLIMIDALKRSSANRITAVIPYFGYARQDRKDEPRVPISAKLVADLISTAGTDRVLTMDLHAGQIQGFFNVPVDHLYALPVLLDYITKKKVSDLVIVSPDAGGVERARAFAKRLQANLAIIDKRREGPNQAHVMNIIGDVQGKSALLLDDMIDTAGTIVQGAQACEDKGARQVWAACTHAVLSGPALERLQQSCLTQVVVTNTIPLKGKDQICTKLHQLSVAPLLGEAIRRIHEDESVSSLFA
;
A
#
# COMPACT_ATOMS: atom_id res chain seq x y z
N MET A 1 3.74 24.45 24.89
CA MET A 1 4.85 24.51 23.92
C MET A 1 4.50 23.51 22.82
N SER A 2 4.58 23.91 21.56
CA SER A 2 4.43 22.98 20.43
C SER A 2 5.54 21.95 20.50
N ARG A 3 5.20 20.66 20.33
CA ARG A 3 6.20 19.57 20.23
C ARG A 3 6.99 19.76 18.93
N GLU A 4 8.25 19.41 18.92
CA GLU A 4 9.03 19.40 17.68
C GLU A 4 8.61 18.22 16.81
N LEU A 5 8.30 18.45 15.53
CA LEU A 5 8.03 17.41 14.55
C LEU A 5 9.35 16.82 14.07
N MET A 6 9.51 15.52 14.20
CA MET A 6 10.67 14.78 13.69
C MET A 6 10.24 13.59 12.86
N ILE A 7 10.88 13.39 11.70
CA ILE A 7 10.57 12.31 10.77
C ILE A 7 11.83 11.47 10.57
N PHE A 8 11.73 10.18 10.81
CA PHE A 8 12.80 9.21 10.57
C PHE A 8 12.38 8.19 9.51
N SER A 9 13.34 7.60 8.84
CA SER A 9 13.11 6.55 7.85
C SER A 9 13.94 5.31 8.15
N GLY A 10 13.34 4.13 8.01
CA GLY A 10 14.11 2.92 7.80
C GLY A 10 14.55 2.78 6.34
N ASN A 11 15.15 1.65 6.00
CA ASN A 11 15.76 1.41 4.69
C ASN A 11 14.80 0.94 3.59
N ALA A 12 13.54 0.60 3.93
CA ALA A 12 12.61 0.03 2.95
C ALA A 12 12.25 1.01 1.84
N ASN A 13 12.02 2.31 2.19
CA ASN A 13 11.60 3.32 1.22
C ASN A 13 12.05 4.75 1.61
N PRO A 14 13.35 5.04 1.67
CA PRO A 14 13.85 6.36 2.03
C PRO A 14 13.39 7.46 1.06
N ALA A 15 13.20 7.13 -0.22
CA ALA A 15 12.73 8.08 -1.22
C ALA A 15 11.37 8.68 -0.85
N LEU A 16 10.41 7.85 -0.43
CA LEU A 16 9.11 8.32 0.03
C LEU A 16 9.22 9.19 1.28
N ALA A 17 10.10 8.85 2.23
CA ALA A 17 10.33 9.66 3.42
C ALA A 17 10.90 11.04 3.08
N HIS A 18 11.83 11.12 2.11
CA HIS A 18 12.32 12.41 1.60
C HIS A 18 11.23 13.22 0.92
N GLU A 19 10.38 12.61 0.11
CA GLU A 19 9.24 13.28 -0.52
C GLU A 19 8.25 13.83 0.53
N ILE A 20 7.97 13.07 1.60
CA ILE A 20 7.13 13.50 2.73
C ILE A 20 7.77 14.71 3.43
N CYS A 21 9.08 14.64 3.73
CA CYS A 21 9.80 15.75 4.32
C CYS A 21 9.77 17.00 3.43
N ALA A 22 9.94 16.83 2.12
CA ALA A 22 9.86 17.96 1.16
C ALA A 22 8.47 18.60 1.15
N TYR A 23 7.41 17.80 1.22
CA TYR A 23 6.02 18.30 1.32
C TYR A 23 5.80 19.13 2.60
N LEU A 24 6.36 18.68 3.72
CA LEU A 24 6.22 19.31 5.03
C LEU A 24 7.18 20.50 5.25
N GLY A 25 8.14 20.72 4.34
CA GLY A 25 9.22 21.69 4.57
C GLY A 25 10.14 21.29 5.74
N ALA A 26 10.18 20.01 6.10
CA ALA A 26 10.97 19.45 7.18
C ALA A 26 12.25 18.77 6.65
N LYS A 27 13.18 18.48 7.56
CA LYS A 27 14.34 17.63 7.26
C LYS A 27 14.11 16.23 7.79
N LEU A 28 14.65 15.23 7.08
CA LEU A 28 14.71 13.88 7.60
C LEU A 28 15.66 13.84 8.80
N GLY A 29 15.26 13.16 9.86
CA GLY A 29 16.04 12.98 11.05
C GLY A 29 17.24 12.07 10.82
N ASP A 30 18.34 12.37 11.49
CA ASP A 30 19.58 11.61 11.38
C ASP A 30 19.50 10.31 12.22
N ALA A 31 19.57 9.18 11.54
CA ALA A 31 19.64 7.85 12.15
C ALA A 31 20.51 6.93 11.31
N THR A 32 21.28 6.09 11.99
CA THR A 32 21.98 4.97 11.37
C THR A 32 21.11 3.72 11.50
N VAL A 33 20.67 3.16 10.37
CA VAL A 33 19.97 1.88 10.30
C VAL A 33 20.78 0.96 9.39
N ALA A 34 21.36 -0.09 9.97
CA ALA A 34 22.28 -0.98 9.30
C ALA A 34 22.15 -2.41 9.84
N SER A 35 22.84 -3.36 9.24
CA SER A 35 22.97 -4.73 9.77
C SER A 35 24.38 -5.00 10.23
N PHE A 36 24.51 -5.80 11.29
CA PHE A 36 25.76 -6.43 11.66
C PHE A 36 26.13 -7.54 10.66
N SER A 37 27.34 -8.06 10.73
CA SER A 37 27.84 -9.10 9.81
C SER A 37 27.06 -10.41 9.91
N ASP A 38 26.40 -10.67 11.02
CA ASP A 38 25.53 -11.83 11.27
C ASP A 38 24.07 -11.60 10.85
N GLY A 39 23.75 -10.38 10.37
CA GLY A 39 22.41 -10.02 9.91
C GLY A 39 21.50 -9.36 10.95
N GLU A 40 21.94 -9.23 12.21
CA GLU A 40 21.17 -8.49 13.21
C GLU A 40 21.07 -7.00 12.85
N ILE A 41 19.89 -6.40 13.04
CA ILE A 41 19.65 -5.00 12.75
C ILE A 41 20.25 -4.10 13.85
N ARG A 42 21.01 -3.11 13.43
CA ARG A 42 21.58 -2.06 14.26
C ARG A 42 20.92 -0.73 13.98
N VAL A 43 20.37 -0.09 15.01
CA VAL A 43 19.80 1.26 14.91
C VAL A 43 20.52 2.19 15.90
N ARG A 44 20.81 3.41 15.45
CA ARG A 44 21.25 4.51 16.29
C ARG A 44 20.57 5.80 15.85
N ILE A 45 19.92 6.49 16.79
CA ILE A 45 19.36 7.82 16.58
C ILE A 45 20.48 8.82 16.88
N GLU A 46 20.84 9.65 15.90
CA GLU A 46 22.02 10.53 15.98
C GLU A 46 21.68 11.93 16.49
N GLN A 47 20.42 12.21 16.85
CA GLN A 47 19.97 13.49 17.34
C GLN A 47 19.10 13.37 18.59
N ASN A 48 18.95 14.50 19.31
CA ASN A 48 18.10 14.50 20.51
C ASN A 48 16.62 14.50 20.12
N VAL A 49 15.88 13.49 20.56
CA VAL A 49 14.43 13.30 20.29
C VAL A 49 13.57 13.46 21.54
N ARG A 50 14.17 13.87 22.68
CA ARG A 50 13.46 13.99 23.94
C ARG A 50 12.31 15.00 23.84
N GLY A 51 11.09 14.52 24.12
CA GLY A 51 9.88 15.33 24.10
C GLY A 51 9.34 15.64 22.70
N ALA A 52 9.98 15.16 21.63
CA ALA A 52 9.53 15.34 20.26
C ALA A 52 8.33 14.48 19.91
N ASP A 53 7.59 14.89 18.87
CA ASP A 53 6.57 14.13 18.18
C ASP A 53 7.20 13.46 16.97
N VAL A 54 7.40 12.16 17.03
CA VAL A 54 8.23 11.42 16.09
C VAL A 54 7.39 10.55 15.18
N PHE A 55 7.68 10.61 13.87
CA PHE A 55 7.09 9.78 12.84
C PHE A 55 8.17 8.90 12.21
N VAL A 56 7.97 7.58 12.26
CA VAL A 56 8.90 6.60 11.66
C VAL A 56 8.28 6.07 10.37
N VAL A 57 8.84 6.44 9.23
CA VAL A 57 8.36 6.02 7.91
C VAL A 57 9.06 4.73 7.51
N GLN A 58 8.32 3.63 7.46
CA GLN A 58 8.85 2.32 7.06
C GLN A 58 7.77 1.43 6.47
N SER A 59 7.85 1.11 5.19
CA SER A 59 7.04 0.07 4.57
C SER A 59 7.57 -1.31 4.95
N SER A 60 6.71 -2.24 5.37
CA SER A 60 7.13 -3.63 5.60
C SER A 60 7.11 -4.45 4.30
N CYS A 61 7.85 -3.94 3.30
CA CYS A 61 8.06 -4.58 2.00
C CYS A 61 9.41 -5.32 1.95
N GLU A 62 9.72 -5.94 0.82
CA GLU A 62 10.92 -6.75 0.62
C GLU A 62 12.23 -5.96 0.85
N PRO A 63 13.14 -6.52 1.72
CA PRO A 63 13.06 -7.77 2.51
C PRO A 63 12.13 -7.60 3.73
N VAL A 64 10.99 -8.31 3.71
CA VAL A 64 9.85 -8.04 4.62
C VAL A 64 10.22 -8.17 6.10
N ASN A 65 10.98 -9.22 6.46
CA ASN A 65 11.34 -9.48 7.85
C ASN A 65 12.32 -8.44 8.38
N ASP A 66 13.31 -8.06 7.57
CA ASP A 66 14.32 -7.05 7.93
C ASP A 66 13.64 -5.68 8.07
N SER A 67 12.78 -5.31 7.12
CA SER A 67 12.02 -4.06 7.16
C SER A 67 11.12 -3.96 8.39
N LEU A 68 10.50 -5.08 8.81
CA LEU A 68 9.72 -5.13 10.03
C LEU A 68 10.61 -5.00 11.27
N MET A 69 11.74 -5.72 11.34
CA MET A 69 12.68 -5.62 12.47
C MET A 69 13.30 -4.23 12.58
N GLU A 70 13.67 -3.58 11.46
CA GLU A 70 14.11 -2.19 11.47
C GLU A 70 13.08 -1.28 12.13
N LEU A 71 11.80 -1.38 11.73
CA LEU A 71 10.72 -0.59 12.32
C LEU A 71 10.63 -0.80 13.84
N LEU A 72 10.60 -2.05 14.29
CA LEU A 72 10.46 -2.38 15.72
C LEU A 72 11.62 -1.83 16.55
N ILE A 73 12.86 -2.00 16.07
CA ILE A 73 14.06 -1.54 16.76
C ILE A 73 14.18 -0.02 16.75
N MET A 74 13.77 0.66 15.66
CA MET A 74 13.70 2.11 15.60
C MET A 74 12.69 2.67 16.62
N ILE A 75 11.52 2.08 16.73
CA ILE A 75 10.49 2.48 17.72
C ILE A 75 11.04 2.31 19.14
N ASP A 76 11.67 1.17 19.47
CA ASP A 76 12.25 0.93 20.79
C ASP A 76 13.37 1.94 21.10
N ALA A 77 14.25 2.23 20.15
CA ALA A 77 15.31 3.22 20.31
C ALA A 77 14.76 4.63 20.60
N LEU A 78 13.73 5.05 19.89
CA LEU A 78 13.07 6.35 20.07
C LEU A 78 12.34 6.43 21.42
N LYS A 79 11.66 5.35 21.82
CA LYS A 79 11.02 5.24 23.13
C LYS A 79 12.02 5.35 24.28
N ARG A 80 13.14 4.63 24.18
CA ARG A 80 14.24 4.70 25.20
C ARG A 80 14.93 6.04 25.19
N SER A 81 14.90 6.79 24.08
CA SER A 81 15.42 8.14 23.98
C SER A 81 14.43 9.22 24.45
N SER A 82 13.31 8.81 25.02
CA SER A 82 12.25 9.68 25.59
C SER A 82 11.56 10.57 24.56
N ALA A 83 11.32 10.08 23.34
CA ALA A 83 10.36 10.70 22.44
C ALA A 83 8.98 10.80 23.15
N ASN A 84 8.22 11.86 22.89
CA ASN A 84 6.95 12.08 23.59
C ASN A 84 5.80 11.29 22.97
N ARG A 85 5.77 11.22 21.64
CA ARG A 85 4.79 10.45 20.87
C ARG A 85 5.52 9.82 19.69
N ILE A 86 5.26 8.55 19.42
CA ILE A 86 5.85 7.81 18.29
C ILE A 86 4.73 7.30 17.40
N THR A 87 4.65 7.82 16.18
CA THR A 87 3.73 7.35 15.15
C THR A 87 4.47 6.47 14.15
N ALA A 88 4.07 5.21 14.02
CA ALA A 88 4.56 4.33 12.97
C ALA A 88 3.79 4.65 11.66
N VAL A 89 4.49 5.21 10.68
CA VAL A 89 3.96 5.45 9.33
C VAL A 89 4.35 4.27 8.46
N ILE A 90 3.37 3.42 8.17
CA ILE A 90 3.56 2.15 7.47
C ILE A 90 2.78 2.21 6.15
N PRO A 91 3.36 2.80 5.07
CA PRO A 91 2.66 2.96 3.80
C PRO A 91 2.19 1.63 3.21
N TYR A 92 2.97 0.55 3.39
CA TYR A 92 2.58 -0.82 3.10
C TYR A 92 2.75 -1.69 4.34
N PHE A 93 1.64 -2.26 4.81
CA PHE A 93 1.61 -3.19 5.93
C PHE A 93 1.74 -4.62 5.42
N GLY A 94 2.92 -5.20 5.55
CA GLY A 94 3.20 -6.59 5.22
C GLY A 94 2.44 -7.56 6.14
N TYR A 95 2.34 -8.83 5.74
CA TYR A 95 1.55 -9.86 6.42
C TYR A 95 0.02 -9.62 6.45
N ALA A 96 -0.47 -8.52 5.87
CA ALA A 96 -1.90 -8.16 5.85
C ALA A 96 -2.80 -9.24 5.24
N ARG A 97 -2.28 -10.06 4.33
CA ARG A 97 -3.05 -11.16 3.68
C ARG A 97 -3.40 -12.32 4.60
N GLN A 98 -2.75 -12.39 5.77
CA GLN A 98 -3.00 -13.41 6.81
C GLN A 98 -3.79 -12.79 7.96
N ASP A 99 -4.95 -12.22 7.65
CA ASP A 99 -5.85 -11.52 8.58
C ASP A 99 -6.87 -12.43 9.26
N ARG A 100 -7.01 -13.67 8.79
CA ARG A 100 -7.95 -14.66 9.28
C ARG A 100 -7.41 -16.08 9.06
N LYS A 101 -8.02 -17.04 9.71
CA LYS A 101 -7.76 -18.47 9.44
C LYS A 101 -8.62 -18.89 8.26
N ASP A 102 -8.01 -19.12 7.11
CA ASP A 102 -8.60 -19.66 5.89
C ASP A 102 -8.48 -21.19 5.81
N GLU A 103 -7.56 -21.77 6.61
CA GLU A 103 -7.33 -23.19 6.75
C GLU A 103 -7.16 -23.59 8.22
N PRO A 104 -7.30 -24.89 8.56
CA PRO A 104 -6.98 -25.37 9.90
C PRO A 104 -5.49 -25.20 10.23
N ARG A 105 -5.17 -24.77 11.46
CA ARG A 105 -3.81 -24.69 12.03
C ARG A 105 -2.90 -23.64 11.39
N VAL A 106 -3.44 -22.65 10.70
CA VAL A 106 -2.70 -21.48 10.19
C VAL A 106 -2.71 -20.34 11.21
N PRO A 107 -1.71 -19.45 11.18
CA PRO A 107 -1.65 -18.27 12.04
C PRO A 107 -2.60 -17.18 11.56
N ILE A 108 -2.73 -16.12 12.38
CA ILE A 108 -3.22 -14.79 11.96
C ILE A 108 -2.02 -13.84 12.08
N SER A 109 -1.14 -13.86 11.07
CA SER A 109 0.14 -13.14 11.14
C SER A 109 -0.05 -11.63 11.17
N ALA A 110 -1.10 -11.09 10.56
CA ALA A 110 -1.44 -9.67 10.64
C ALA A 110 -1.66 -9.22 12.10
N LYS A 111 -2.33 -10.05 12.94
CA LYS A 111 -2.52 -9.77 14.36
C LYS A 111 -1.19 -9.82 15.13
N LEU A 112 -0.36 -10.83 14.88
CA LEU A 112 0.94 -10.95 15.52
C LEU A 112 1.82 -9.72 15.23
N VAL A 113 1.88 -9.28 13.97
CA VAL A 113 2.67 -8.10 13.57
C VAL A 113 2.12 -6.83 14.20
N ALA A 114 0.79 -6.65 14.25
CA ALA A 114 0.17 -5.52 14.93
C ALA A 114 0.50 -5.47 16.44
N ASP A 115 0.52 -6.64 17.11
CA ASP A 115 0.91 -6.73 18.52
C ASP A 115 2.39 -6.39 18.73
N LEU A 116 3.29 -6.86 17.86
CA LEU A 116 4.72 -6.54 17.93
C LEU A 116 4.98 -5.04 17.80
N ILE A 117 4.33 -4.37 16.83
CA ILE A 117 4.44 -2.92 16.64
C ILE A 117 3.91 -2.16 17.86
N SER A 118 2.77 -2.56 18.40
CA SER A 118 2.21 -1.95 19.60
C SER A 118 3.11 -2.15 20.81
N THR A 119 3.67 -3.36 20.98
CA THR A 119 4.56 -3.71 22.09
C THR A 119 5.91 -2.98 22.03
N ALA A 120 6.42 -2.72 20.82
CA ALA A 120 7.66 -1.94 20.63
C ALA A 120 7.54 -0.52 21.19
N GLY A 121 6.32 0.03 21.28
CA GLY A 121 6.06 1.31 21.94
C GLY A 121 5.50 2.39 21.03
N THR A 122 4.86 1.98 19.95
CA THR A 122 4.09 2.88 19.07
C THR A 122 2.87 3.42 19.80
N ASP A 123 2.64 4.74 19.70
CA ASP A 123 1.45 5.40 20.25
C ASP A 123 0.32 5.51 19.22
N ARG A 124 0.64 5.47 17.92
CA ARG A 124 -0.29 5.57 16.80
C ARG A 124 0.27 4.91 15.56
N VAL A 125 -0.60 4.39 14.71
CA VAL A 125 -0.22 3.85 13.39
C VAL A 125 -0.91 4.69 12.30
N LEU A 126 -0.15 5.10 11.28
CA LEU A 126 -0.65 5.68 10.04
C LEU A 126 -0.33 4.70 8.91
N THR A 127 -1.34 4.23 8.20
CA THR A 127 -1.15 3.24 7.13
C THR A 127 -2.07 3.51 5.94
N MET A 128 -1.87 2.78 4.84
CA MET A 128 -2.63 2.99 3.61
C MET A 128 -3.13 1.65 3.05
N ASP A 129 -4.39 1.63 2.57
CA ASP A 129 -5.04 0.53 1.86
C ASP A 129 -4.73 -0.85 2.46
N LEU A 130 -5.04 -1.05 3.73
CA LEU A 130 -4.95 -2.37 4.36
C LEU A 130 -5.73 -3.39 3.53
N HIS A 131 -5.15 -4.58 3.33
CA HIS A 131 -5.77 -5.67 2.57
C HIS A 131 -7.20 -5.97 3.06
N ALA A 132 -7.40 -5.90 4.36
CA ALA A 132 -8.70 -6.02 5.00
C ALA A 132 -8.87 -4.90 6.03
N GLY A 133 -9.93 -4.11 5.92
CA GLY A 133 -10.15 -2.94 6.78
C GLY A 133 -10.23 -3.26 8.27
N GLN A 134 -10.66 -4.48 8.64
CA GLN A 134 -10.72 -4.94 10.02
C GLN A 134 -9.34 -5.08 10.69
N ILE A 135 -8.23 -5.12 9.94
CA ILE A 135 -6.86 -5.19 10.50
C ILE A 135 -6.59 -4.00 11.44
N GLN A 136 -7.21 -2.84 11.20
CA GLN A 136 -7.08 -1.69 12.12
C GLN A 136 -7.54 -2.05 13.55
N GLY A 137 -8.46 -2.97 13.72
CA GLY A 137 -8.89 -3.48 15.02
C GLY A 137 -7.92 -4.48 15.67
N PHE A 138 -6.84 -4.87 15.00
CA PHE A 138 -5.80 -5.74 15.58
C PHE A 138 -4.79 -4.96 16.42
N PHE A 139 -4.69 -3.66 16.22
CA PHE A 139 -3.83 -2.79 16.99
C PHE A 139 -4.51 -2.37 18.30
N ASN A 140 -3.71 -2.24 19.37
CA ASN A 140 -4.14 -1.71 20.65
C ASN A 140 -3.88 -0.20 20.80
N VAL A 141 -3.55 0.46 19.69
CA VAL A 141 -3.31 1.91 19.57
C VAL A 141 -4.18 2.47 18.45
N PRO A 142 -4.45 3.79 18.41
CA PRO A 142 -5.17 4.41 17.31
C PRO A 142 -4.53 4.13 15.96
N VAL A 143 -5.36 3.87 14.95
CA VAL A 143 -4.94 3.63 13.56
C VAL A 143 -5.65 4.61 12.64
N ASP A 144 -4.87 5.37 11.89
CA ASP A 144 -5.34 6.17 10.77
C ASP A 144 -5.09 5.38 9.48
N HIS A 145 -6.18 4.86 8.91
CA HIS A 145 -6.15 4.02 7.70
C HIS A 145 -6.55 4.85 6.49
N LEU A 146 -5.57 5.39 5.76
CA LEU A 146 -5.79 6.17 4.54
C LEU A 146 -6.07 5.26 3.33
N TYR A 147 -6.61 5.86 2.27
CA TYR A 147 -6.80 5.24 0.97
C TYR A 147 -6.06 6.02 -0.11
N ALA A 148 -5.36 5.32 -1.02
CA ALA A 148 -4.72 5.95 -2.18
C ALA A 148 -5.73 6.37 -3.27
N LEU A 149 -7.01 6.09 -3.04
CA LEU A 149 -8.12 6.44 -3.93
C LEU A 149 -8.02 7.86 -4.50
N PRO A 150 -7.80 8.94 -3.73
CA PRO A 150 -7.71 10.30 -4.29
C PRO A 150 -6.55 10.46 -5.27
N VAL A 151 -5.41 9.84 -4.99
CA VAL A 151 -4.21 9.90 -5.85
C VAL A 151 -4.44 9.21 -7.18
N LEU A 152 -5.02 8.00 -7.14
CA LEU A 152 -5.36 7.23 -8.34
C LEU A 152 -6.47 7.91 -9.15
N LEU A 153 -7.51 8.46 -8.49
CA LEU A 153 -8.61 9.18 -9.14
C LEU A 153 -8.13 10.41 -9.89
N ASP A 154 -7.28 11.23 -9.28
CA ASP A 154 -6.71 12.43 -9.91
C ASP A 154 -5.98 12.07 -11.20
N TYR A 155 -5.14 11.02 -11.16
CA TYR A 155 -4.42 10.56 -12.34
C TYR A 155 -5.35 10.08 -13.45
N ILE A 156 -6.32 9.21 -13.13
CA ILE A 156 -7.25 8.63 -14.11
C ILE A 156 -8.13 9.71 -14.72
N THR A 157 -8.62 10.67 -13.92
CA THR A 157 -9.40 11.80 -14.39
C THR A 157 -8.61 12.66 -15.38
N LYS A 158 -7.34 12.96 -15.09
CA LYS A 158 -6.46 13.71 -15.99
C LYS A 158 -6.20 13.02 -17.33
N LYS A 159 -6.25 11.68 -17.35
CA LYS A 159 -6.10 10.88 -18.59
C LYS A 159 -7.31 10.98 -19.53
N LYS A 160 -8.47 11.45 -19.03
CA LYS A 160 -9.70 11.63 -19.83
C LYS A 160 -10.07 10.38 -20.64
N VAL A 161 -9.96 9.20 -20.01
CA VAL A 161 -10.31 7.92 -20.65
C VAL A 161 -11.81 7.87 -20.90
N SER A 162 -12.21 7.73 -22.18
CA SER A 162 -13.64 7.64 -22.55
C SER A 162 -14.22 6.25 -22.28
N ASP A 163 -15.50 6.19 -21.98
CA ASP A 163 -16.27 4.95 -21.78
C ASP A 163 -15.62 4.02 -20.76
N LEU A 164 -15.26 4.59 -19.60
CA LEU A 164 -14.55 3.86 -18.55
C LEU A 164 -15.50 2.90 -17.83
N VAL A 165 -15.04 1.67 -17.61
CA VAL A 165 -15.64 0.69 -16.70
C VAL A 165 -14.60 0.24 -15.68
N ILE A 166 -14.96 0.32 -14.40
CA ILE A 166 -14.14 -0.17 -13.31
C ILE A 166 -14.42 -1.66 -13.13
N VAL A 167 -13.35 -2.44 -13.06
CA VAL A 167 -13.46 -3.90 -12.98
C VAL A 167 -12.82 -4.38 -11.66
N SER A 168 -13.62 -5.05 -10.84
CA SER A 168 -13.08 -5.78 -9.68
C SER A 168 -12.53 -7.12 -10.15
N PRO A 169 -11.26 -7.46 -9.85
CA PRO A 169 -10.65 -8.72 -10.27
C PRO A 169 -11.19 -9.95 -9.51
N ASP A 170 -11.93 -9.72 -8.42
CA ASP A 170 -12.58 -10.75 -7.61
C ASP A 170 -13.71 -10.17 -6.74
N ALA A 171 -14.36 -11.02 -5.95
CA ALA A 171 -15.45 -10.62 -5.07
C ALA A 171 -14.98 -9.74 -3.88
N GLY A 172 -13.73 -9.91 -3.43
CA GLY A 172 -13.18 -9.16 -2.29
C GLY A 172 -12.93 -7.68 -2.60
N GLY A 173 -12.58 -7.36 -3.84
CA GLY A 173 -12.30 -5.98 -4.30
C GLY A 173 -13.53 -5.16 -4.69
N VAL A 174 -14.73 -5.74 -4.66
CA VAL A 174 -15.97 -5.10 -5.20
C VAL A 174 -16.30 -3.78 -4.51
N GLU A 175 -16.13 -3.68 -3.20
CA GLU A 175 -16.43 -2.45 -2.47
C GLU A 175 -15.51 -1.31 -2.90
N ARG A 176 -14.21 -1.57 -3.04
CA ARG A 176 -13.21 -0.63 -3.55
C ARG A 176 -13.54 -0.20 -4.99
N ALA A 177 -13.80 -1.16 -5.87
CA ALA A 177 -14.15 -0.88 -7.26
C ALA A 177 -15.43 -0.05 -7.38
N ARG A 178 -16.44 -0.30 -6.54
CA ARG A 178 -17.68 0.47 -6.47
C ARG A 178 -17.44 1.91 -6.02
N ALA A 179 -16.59 2.13 -5.00
CA ALA A 179 -16.24 3.46 -4.55
C ALA A 179 -15.57 4.28 -5.66
N PHE A 180 -14.67 3.65 -6.43
CA PHE A 180 -14.02 4.23 -7.59
C PHE A 180 -15.02 4.56 -8.71
N ALA A 181 -15.85 3.59 -9.09
CA ALA A 181 -16.85 3.75 -10.15
C ALA A 181 -17.81 4.91 -9.84
N LYS A 182 -18.28 5.00 -8.59
CA LYS A 182 -19.16 6.08 -8.14
C LYS A 182 -18.52 7.47 -8.31
N ARG A 183 -17.23 7.61 -7.96
CA ARG A 183 -16.53 8.90 -8.06
C ARG A 183 -16.22 9.32 -9.49
N LEU A 184 -15.94 8.36 -10.35
CA LEU A 184 -15.69 8.60 -11.78
C LEU A 184 -16.97 8.60 -12.62
N GLN A 185 -18.14 8.38 -12.01
CA GLN A 185 -19.42 8.20 -12.71
C GLN A 185 -19.32 7.12 -13.81
N ALA A 186 -18.51 6.09 -13.55
CA ALA A 186 -18.24 4.98 -14.44
C ALA A 186 -19.09 3.75 -14.09
N ASN A 187 -19.23 2.83 -15.05
CA ASN A 187 -19.85 1.54 -14.82
C ASN A 187 -18.95 0.63 -13.98
N LEU A 188 -19.54 -0.38 -13.34
CA LEU A 188 -18.85 -1.41 -12.57
C LEU A 188 -19.03 -2.76 -13.25
N ALA A 189 -17.95 -3.53 -13.36
CA ALA A 189 -17.98 -4.95 -13.70
C ALA A 189 -17.20 -5.74 -12.65
N ILE A 190 -17.48 -7.04 -12.54
CA ILE A 190 -16.89 -7.94 -11.55
C ILE A 190 -16.45 -9.22 -12.27
N ILE A 191 -15.23 -9.68 -12.01
CA ILE A 191 -14.75 -10.96 -12.48
C ILE A 191 -15.13 -12.04 -11.45
N ASP A 192 -16.01 -12.92 -11.83
CA ASP A 192 -16.40 -14.11 -11.05
C ASP A 192 -15.54 -15.30 -11.50
N LYS A 193 -14.72 -15.80 -10.58
CA LYS A 193 -13.84 -16.96 -10.81
C LYS A 193 -14.54 -18.21 -10.31
N ARG A 194 -15.00 -19.05 -11.23
CA ARG A 194 -15.59 -20.35 -10.88
C ARG A 194 -14.62 -21.49 -11.18
N ARG A 195 -14.46 -22.38 -10.22
CA ARG A 195 -13.85 -23.70 -10.43
C ARG A 195 -14.96 -24.67 -10.79
N GLU A 196 -15.04 -25.10 -12.03
CA GLU A 196 -16.03 -26.09 -12.46
C GLU A 196 -15.65 -27.54 -12.07
N GLY A 197 -14.42 -27.76 -11.54
CA GLY A 197 -13.94 -29.05 -11.04
C GLY A 197 -12.45 -29.11 -10.77
N PRO A 198 -11.95 -30.16 -10.13
CA PRO A 198 -10.52 -30.41 -9.97
C PRO A 198 -9.87 -30.59 -11.36
N ASN A 199 -8.76 -29.86 -11.62
CA ASN A 199 -8.00 -29.86 -12.87
C ASN A 199 -8.69 -29.25 -14.11
N GLN A 200 -9.75 -28.43 -13.97
CA GLN A 200 -10.31 -27.65 -15.06
C GLN A 200 -9.75 -26.23 -15.06
N ALA A 201 -9.60 -25.64 -16.26
CA ALA A 201 -9.20 -24.24 -16.42
C ALA A 201 -10.21 -23.32 -15.71
N HIS A 202 -9.71 -22.27 -15.06
CA HIS A 202 -10.58 -21.27 -14.43
C HIS A 202 -11.42 -20.57 -15.49
N VAL A 203 -12.73 -20.80 -15.50
CA VAL A 203 -13.64 -19.99 -16.30
C VAL A 203 -13.82 -18.66 -15.59
N MET A 204 -13.42 -17.58 -16.26
CA MET A 204 -13.67 -16.23 -15.79
C MET A 204 -14.95 -15.71 -16.42
N ASN A 205 -15.97 -15.51 -15.61
CA ASN A 205 -17.20 -14.85 -16.05
C ASN A 205 -17.17 -13.39 -15.63
N ILE A 206 -17.48 -12.48 -16.55
CA ILE A 206 -17.60 -11.05 -16.26
C ILE A 206 -19.07 -10.71 -16.06
N ILE A 207 -19.38 -10.26 -14.85
CA ILE A 207 -20.69 -9.68 -14.51
C ILE A 207 -20.61 -8.19 -14.76
N GLY A 208 -21.38 -7.68 -15.70
CA GLY A 208 -21.32 -6.32 -16.21
C GLY A 208 -20.91 -6.29 -17.67
N ASP A 209 -20.84 -5.10 -18.26
CA ASP A 209 -20.56 -4.91 -19.67
C ASP A 209 -19.24 -4.17 -19.87
N VAL A 210 -18.29 -4.82 -20.57
CA VAL A 210 -16.96 -4.27 -20.91
C VAL A 210 -16.78 -4.08 -22.42
N GLN A 211 -17.75 -4.53 -23.24
CA GLN A 211 -17.63 -4.52 -24.70
C GLN A 211 -17.51 -3.08 -25.25
N GLY A 212 -16.48 -2.84 -26.05
CA GLY A 212 -16.17 -1.54 -26.64
C GLY A 212 -15.70 -0.47 -25.65
N LYS A 213 -15.59 -0.78 -24.35
CA LYS A 213 -15.23 0.14 -23.28
C LYS A 213 -13.75 0.06 -22.91
N SER A 214 -13.29 1.07 -22.18
CA SER A 214 -11.97 1.08 -21.54
C SER A 214 -12.10 0.46 -20.14
N ALA A 215 -11.54 -0.72 -19.92
CA ALA A 215 -11.61 -1.42 -18.67
C ALA A 215 -10.43 -1.05 -17.75
N LEU A 216 -10.71 -0.70 -16.48
CA LEU A 216 -9.71 -0.47 -15.45
C LEU A 216 -9.90 -1.52 -14.34
N LEU A 217 -8.99 -2.50 -14.29
CA LEU A 217 -8.92 -3.44 -13.17
C LEU A 217 -8.32 -2.74 -11.95
N LEU A 218 -9.00 -2.84 -10.82
CA LEU A 218 -8.61 -2.16 -9.58
C LEU A 218 -8.44 -3.15 -8.43
N ASP A 219 -7.24 -3.16 -7.80
CA ASP A 219 -6.95 -3.98 -6.64
C ASP A 219 -6.22 -3.17 -5.55
N ASP A 220 -6.03 -3.73 -4.34
CA ASP A 220 -5.16 -3.15 -3.32
C ASP A 220 -3.69 -3.39 -3.64
N MET A 221 -3.36 -4.57 -4.13
CA MET A 221 -1.98 -4.92 -4.45
C MET A 221 -1.88 -5.79 -5.71
N ILE A 222 -0.74 -5.70 -6.38
CA ILE A 222 -0.32 -6.65 -7.41
C ILE A 222 0.91 -7.38 -6.90
N ASP A 223 0.76 -8.67 -6.59
CA ASP A 223 1.86 -9.52 -6.13
C ASP A 223 2.50 -10.27 -7.32
N THR A 224 2.05 -11.49 -7.63
CA THR A 224 2.58 -12.28 -8.76
C THR A 224 1.96 -11.94 -10.11
N ALA A 225 1.04 -10.99 -10.15
CA ALA A 225 0.28 -10.50 -11.30
C ALA A 225 -0.62 -11.55 -12.00
N GLY A 226 -0.73 -12.78 -11.48
CA GLY A 226 -1.54 -13.81 -12.12
C GLY A 226 -3.01 -13.43 -12.26
N THR A 227 -3.62 -12.99 -11.17
CA THR A 227 -5.04 -12.57 -11.13
C THR A 227 -5.32 -11.40 -12.07
N ILE A 228 -4.47 -10.36 -12.02
CA ILE A 228 -4.70 -9.15 -12.80
C ILE A 228 -4.53 -9.39 -14.30
N VAL A 229 -3.54 -10.20 -14.71
CA VAL A 229 -3.28 -10.53 -16.12
C VAL A 229 -4.38 -11.41 -16.69
N GLN A 230 -4.82 -12.44 -15.95
CA GLN A 230 -5.95 -13.26 -16.38
C GLN A 230 -7.25 -12.46 -16.47
N GLY A 231 -7.47 -11.54 -15.52
CA GLY A 231 -8.61 -10.63 -15.56
C GLY A 231 -8.57 -9.67 -16.75
N ALA A 232 -7.38 -9.18 -17.09
CA ALA A 232 -7.19 -8.34 -18.28
C ALA A 232 -7.50 -9.09 -19.57
N GLN A 233 -7.00 -10.32 -19.70
CA GLN A 233 -7.31 -11.18 -20.85
C GLN A 233 -8.81 -11.44 -20.97
N ALA A 234 -9.49 -11.75 -19.86
CA ALA A 234 -10.94 -11.95 -19.88
C ALA A 234 -11.70 -10.70 -20.33
N CYS A 235 -11.25 -9.50 -19.96
CA CYS A 235 -11.85 -8.25 -20.45
C CYS A 235 -11.61 -8.07 -21.95
N GLU A 236 -10.41 -8.34 -22.43
CA GLU A 236 -10.06 -8.29 -23.86
C GLU A 236 -10.89 -9.29 -24.68
N ASP A 237 -10.99 -10.55 -24.25
CA ASP A 237 -11.79 -11.59 -24.87
C ASP A 237 -13.29 -11.25 -24.94
N LYS A 238 -13.77 -10.42 -23.99
CA LYS A 238 -15.14 -9.87 -23.98
C LYS A 238 -15.27 -8.56 -24.76
N GLY A 239 -14.25 -8.20 -25.54
CA GLY A 239 -14.29 -7.05 -26.46
C GLY A 239 -14.03 -5.70 -25.81
N ALA A 240 -13.35 -5.63 -24.66
CA ALA A 240 -12.87 -4.35 -24.14
C ALA A 240 -11.91 -3.70 -25.15
N ARG A 241 -12.06 -2.37 -25.36
CA ARG A 241 -11.25 -1.61 -26.34
C ARG A 241 -9.80 -1.48 -25.88
N GLN A 242 -9.59 -1.31 -24.61
CA GLN A 242 -8.28 -1.27 -23.93
C GLN A 242 -8.45 -1.69 -22.48
N VAL A 243 -7.39 -2.23 -21.89
CA VAL A 243 -7.41 -2.68 -20.51
C VAL A 243 -6.24 -2.07 -19.73
N TRP A 244 -6.56 -1.47 -18.60
CA TRP A 244 -5.60 -0.90 -17.66
C TRP A 244 -5.71 -1.64 -16.33
N ALA A 245 -4.66 -1.54 -15.52
CA ALA A 245 -4.72 -1.97 -14.14
C ALA A 245 -4.26 -0.84 -13.21
N ALA A 246 -4.79 -0.79 -12.00
CA ALA A 246 -4.32 0.09 -10.96
C ALA A 246 -4.33 -0.62 -9.60
N CYS A 247 -3.30 -0.37 -8.79
CA CYS A 247 -3.27 -0.80 -7.40
C CYS A 247 -2.49 0.18 -6.52
N THR A 248 -2.70 0.09 -5.23
CA THR A 248 -1.93 0.86 -4.26
C THR A 248 -0.54 0.26 -4.07
N HIS A 249 -0.44 -1.05 -3.84
CA HIS A 249 0.81 -1.70 -3.45
C HIS A 249 1.42 -2.53 -4.57
N ALA A 250 2.54 -2.05 -5.11
CA ALA A 250 3.31 -2.72 -6.15
C ALA A 250 4.27 -3.76 -5.54
N VAL A 251 3.77 -4.88 -5.03
CA VAL A 251 4.62 -5.95 -4.47
C VAL A 251 5.50 -6.54 -5.55
N LEU A 252 4.91 -6.91 -6.69
CA LEU A 252 5.58 -7.32 -7.93
C LEU A 252 6.65 -8.40 -7.70
N SER A 253 6.24 -9.49 -7.04
CA SER A 253 7.11 -10.61 -6.72
C SER A 253 7.16 -11.67 -7.82
N GLY A 254 8.20 -12.49 -7.80
CA GLY A 254 8.37 -13.61 -8.71
C GLY A 254 8.20 -13.22 -10.19
N PRO A 255 7.31 -13.88 -10.96
CA PRO A 255 7.15 -13.66 -12.41
C PRO A 255 6.30 -12.42 -12.77
N ALA A 256 5.99 -11.52 -11.81
CA ALA A 256 5.03 -10.43 -12.01
C ALA A 256 5.41 -9.51 -13.18
N LEU A 257 6.67 -9.08 -13.25
CA LEU A 257 7.12 -8.13 -14.28
C LEU A 257 7.01 -8.71 -15.69
N GLU A 258 7.42 -9.97 -15.87
CA GLU A 258 7.31 -10.66 -17.13
C GLU A 258 5.85 -10.82 -17.56
N ARG A 259 4.98 -11.27 -16.65
CA ARG A 259 3.55 -11.42 -16.90
C ARG A 259 2.89 -10.10 -17.29
N LEU A 260 3.18 -9.01 -16.58
CA LEU A 260 2.64 -7.69 -16.88
C LEU A 260 3.14 -7.18 -18.23
N GLN A 261 4.44 -7.33 -18.52
CA GLN A 261 5.03 -6.86 -19.79
C GLN A 261 4.43 -7.60 -21.00
N GLN A 262 4.20 -8.91 -20.88
CA GLN A 262 3.64 -9.76 -21.95
C GLN A 262 2.10 -9.69 -22.07
N SER A 263 1.40 -9.12 -21.07
CA SER A 263 -0.07 -9.07 -21.03
C SER A 263 -0.67 -8.09 -22.05
N CYS A 264 -1.98 -8.16 -22.25
CA CYS A 264 -2.77 -7.18 -23.02
C CYS A 264 -2.95 -5.82 -22.32
N LEU A 265 -2.47 -5.67 -21.06
CA LEU A 265 -2.55 -4.41 -20.33
C LEU A 265 -1.83 -3.29 -21.06
N THR A 266 -2.51 -2.18 -21.28
CA THR A 266 -1.92 -0.96 -21.87
C THR A 266 -1.05 -0.22 -20.87
N GLN A 267 -1.48 -0.15 -19.60
CA GLN A 267 -0.78 0.52 -18.51
C GLN A 267 -1.12 -0.11 -17.17
N VAL A 268 -0.17 -0.09 -16.24
CA VAL A 268 -0.32 -0.52 -14.85
C VAL A 268 0.06 0.65 -13.94
N VAL A 269 -0.92 1.25 -13.29
CA VAL A 269 -0.74 2.39 -12.41
C VAL A 269 -0.58 1.90 -10.98
N VAL A 270 0.50 2.28 -10.33
CA VAL A 270 0.81 1.88 -8.95
C VAL A 270 1.22 3.09 -8.11
N THR A 271 1.28 2.94 -6.79
CA THR A 271 1.81 4.00 -5.95
C THR A 271 3.23 3.68 -5.43
N ASN A 272 3.90 4.69 -4.87
CA ASN A 272 5.21 4.52 -4.26
C ASN A 272 5.15 4.09 -2.78
N THR A 273 4.05 3.49 -2.32
CA THR A 273 4.01 2.81 -1.00
C THR A 273 5.06 1.71 -0.88
N ILE A 274 5.41 1.10 -2.02
CA ILE A 274 6.54 0.19 -2.20
C ILE A 274 7.41 0.74 -3.31
N PRO A 275 8.73 0.90 -3.11
CA PRO A 275 9.62 1.43 -4.15
C PRO A 275 9.77 0.43 -5.30
N LEU A 276 9.76 0.91 -6.53
CA LEU A 276 9.93 0.05 -7.72
C LEU A 276 11.36 -0.50 -7.87
N LYS A 277 12.38 0.19 -7.35
CA LYS A 277 13.79 -0.24 -7.41
C LYS A 277 14.24 -0.66 -8.82
N GLY A 278 13.83 0.11 -9.86
CA GLY A 278 14.18 -0.16 -11.26
C GLY A 278 13.26 -1.17 -11.97
N LYS A 279 12.22 -1.69 -11.34
CA LYS A 279 11.24 -2.61 -11.96
C LYS A 279 10.50 -1.99 -13.16
N ASP A 280 10.36 -0.67 -13.19
CA ASP A 280 9.79 0.11 -14.29
C ASP A 280 10.67 0.11 -15.56
N GLN A 281 11.97 -0.12 -15.42
CA GLN A 281 12.87 -0.32 -16.55
C GLN A 281 12.68 -1.70 -17.20
N ILE A 282 12.24 -2.70 -16.44
CA ILE A 282 11.97 -4.06 -16.91
C ILE A 282 10.55 -4.15 -17.49
N CYS A 283 9.57 -3.57 -16.81
CA CYS A 283 8.18 -3.49 -17.25
C CYS A 283 7.80 -2.04 -17.56
N THR A 284 7.87 -1.65 -18.83
CA THR A 284 7.62 -0.28 -19.30
C THR A 284 6.16 0.16 -19.19
N LYS A 285 5.25 -0.77 -18.88
CA LYS A 285 3.83 -0.48 -18.63
C LYS A 285 3.58 0.09 -17.24
N LEU A 286 4.53 -0.02 -16.31
CA LEU A 286 4.41 0.50 -14.95
C LEU A 286 4.45 2.02 -14.94
N HIS A 287 3.55 2.62 -14.19
CA HIS A 287 3.51 4.05 -13.92
C HIS A 287 3.30 4.28 -12.43
N GLN A 288 4.29 4.88 -11.77
CA GLN A 288 4.26 5.08 -10.33
C GLN A 288 3.78 6.49 -9.96
N LEU A 289 2.85 6.57 -9.02
CA LEU A 289 2.33 7.80 -8.44
C LEU A 289 2.86 7.98 -7.01
N SER A 290 3.11 9.22 -6.61
CA SER A 290 3.52 9.51 -5.24
C SER A 290 2.32 9.67 -4.31
N VAL A 291 2.38 9.01 -3.15
CA VAL A 291 1.46 9.20 -2.03
C VAL A 291 2.03 10.14 -0.96
N ALA A 292 3.20 10.71 -1.19
CA ALA A 292 3.86 11.59 -0.22
C ALA A 292 3.01 12.81 0.18
N PRO A 293 2.30 13.51 -0.74
CA PRO A 293 1.45 14.63 -0.33
C PRO A 293 0.31 14.20 0.61
N LEU A 294 -0.28 13.03 0.37
CA LEU A 294 -1.37 12.51 1.20
C LEU A 294 -0.87 12.10 2.59
N LEU A 295 0.25 11.37 2.66
CA LEU A 295 0.87 10.98 3.92
C LEU A 295 1.42 12.19 4.67
N GLY A 296 2.05 13.14 3.98
CA GLY A 296 2.56 14.38 4.57
C GLY A 296 1.45 15.22 5.20
N GLU A 297 0.32 15.37 4.50
CA GLU A 297 -0.84 16.08 5.06
C GLU A 297 -1.44 15.36 6.27
N ALA A 298 -1.47 14.02 6.27
CA ALA A 298 -1.91 13.27 7.45
C ALA A 298 -0.95 13.45 8.62
N ILE A 299 0.36 13.40 8.38
CA ILE A 299 1.41 13.65 9.40
C ILE A 299 1.25 15.06 9.99
N ARG A 300 1.09 16.09 9.14
CA ARG A 300 0.88 17.47 9.59
C ARG A 300 -0.33 17.57 10.53
N ARG A 301 -1.47 17.01 10.13
CA ARG A 301 -2.70 17.04 10.93
C ARG A 301 -2.58 16.27 12.23
N ILE A 302 -1.95 15.09 12.22
CA ILE A 302 -1.69 14.32 13.44
C ILE A 302 -0.79 15.11 14.40
N HIS A 303 0.24 15.79 13.86
CA HIS A 303 1.15 16.61 14.65
C HIS A 303 0.44 17.81 15.28
N GLU A 304 -0.43 18.48 14.53
CA GLU A 304 -1.19 19.66 14.96
C GLU A 304 -2.47 19.31 15.74
N ASP A 305 -2.68 18.02 16.06
CA ASP A 305 -3.87 17.47 16.71
C ASP A 305 -5.18 17.82 15.95
N GLU A 306 -5.09 17.94 14.61
CA GLU A 306 -6.23 18.18 13.71
C GLU A 306 -6.86 16.87 13.22
N SER A 307 -8.12 16.97 12.77
CA SER A 307 -8.84 15.81 12.21
C SER A 307 -8.28 15.38 10.86
N VAL A 308 -8.01 14.08 10.72
CA VAL A 308 -7.62 13.44 9.45
C VAL A 308 -8.83 12.94 8.64
N SER A 309 -10.06 13.07 9.17
CA SER A 309 -11.27 12.45 8.59
C SER A 309 -11.54 12.83 7.14
N SER A 310 -11.22 14.07 6.73
CA SER A 310 -11.42 14.52 5.35
C SER A 310 -10.42 13.90 4.35
N LEU A 311 -9.39 13.22 4.83
CA LEU A 311 -8.41 12.52 3.99
C LEU A 311 -8.86 11.09 3.62
N PHE A 312 -9.90 10.58 4.32
CA PHE A 312 -10.50 9.27 4.03
C PHE A 312 -11.56 9.33 2.92
N ALA A 313 -11.81 10.50 2.38
CA ALA A 313 -12.94 10.75 1.48
C ALA A 313 -12.58 10.55 0.01
#